data_2c6a8936e346c8d0442833a23391b13b
#
_entry.id   2c6a8936e346c8d0442833a23391b13b
#
_cell.length_a   1.000
_cell.length_b   1.000
_cell.length_c   1.000
_cell.angle_alpha   90.00
_cell.angle_beta   90.00
_cell.angle_gamma   90.00
#
_symmetry.space_group_name_H-M   'P 1'
#
loop_
_entity.id
_entity.type
_entity.pdbx_description
1 polymer ?
#
loop_
_entity_poly.entity_id
_entity_poly.type
_entity_poly.pdbx_seq_one_letter_code
_entity_poly.pdbx_strand_id
1 'polypeptide(L)'
;MDFEREMIVVAALGSRPSAGFDIVIDGAAEDSAGIEVDVQRSSPAAGCPVAASITQPVDLAKLPVTARTLRFRERSAVIPCVAP
;
A
#
# COMPACT_ATOMS: atom_id res chain seq x y z
N MET A 1 -2.94 21.43 -1.11
CA MET A 1 -1.62 20.81 -0.91
C MET A 1 -0.54 21.66 -1.56
N ASP A 2 0.57 21.80 -0.90
CA ASP A 2 1.68 22.63 -1.37
C ASP A 2 2.81 21.75 -1.89
N PHE A 3 2.94 21.62 -3.20
CA PHE A 3 3.95 20.78 -3.83
C PHE A 3 5.38 21.29 -3.68
N GLU A 4 5.57 22.50 -3.19
CA GLU A 4 6.91 23.00 -2.84
C GLU A 4 7.40 22.42 -1.51
N ARG A 5 6.48 22.03 -0.62
CA ARG A 5 6.78 21.53 0.72
C ARG A 5 6.40 20.07 0.93
N GLU A 6 5.47 19.59 0.13
CA GLU A 6 4.92 18.24 0.28
C GLU A 6 4.98 17.49 -1.03
N MET A 7 5.12 16.18 -0.94
CA MET A 7 5.04 15.28 -2.08
C MET A 7 4.03 14.18 -1.79
N ILE A 8 3.51 13.57 -2.86
CA ILE A 8 2.60 12.44 -2.75
C ILE A 8 3.35 11.16 -3.10
N VAL A 9 3.21 10.17 -2.24
CA VAL A 9 3.65 8.81 -2.50
C VAL A 9 2.42 7.99 -2.84
N VAL A 10 2.48 7.25 -3.94
CA VAL A 10 1.38 6.41 -4.41
C VAL A 10 1.81 4.96 -4.36
N ALA A 11 0.97 4.13 -3.76
CA ALA A 11 1.12 2.68 -3.79
C ALA A 11 -0.08 2.08 -4.51
N ALA A 12 0.17 1.31 -5.57
CA ALA A 12 -0.88 0.71 -6.37
C ALA A 12 -0.61 -0.78 -6.56
N LEU A 13 -1.64 -1.59 -6.34
CA LEU A 13 -1.54 -3.05 -6.49
C LEU A 13 -1.78 -3.50 -7.92
N GLY A 14 -2.29 -2.61 -8.78
CA GLY A 14 -2.72 -2.96 -10.13
C GLY A 14 -4.10 -3.60 -10.13
N SER A 15 -4.54 -4.02 -11.32
CA SER A 15 -5.84 -4.65 -11.45
C SER A 15 -5.84 -6.04 -10.83
N ARG A 16 -6.88 -6.32 -10.03
CA ARG A 16 -7.10 -7.62 -9.40
C ARG A 16 -8.46 -8.18 -9.81
N PRO A 17 -8.60 -9.51 -9.94
CA PRO A 17 -9.82 -10.10 -10.49
C PRO A 17 -11.00 -10.16 -9.53
N SER A 18 -10.79 -9.83 -8.27
CA SER A 18 -11.85 -9.92 -7.26
C SER A 18 -11.68 -8.91 -6.16
N ALA A 19 -12.68 -8.76 -5.31
CA ALA A 19 -12.58 -8.06 -4.05
C ALA A 19 -11.63 -8.80 -3.09
N GLY A 20 -11.28 -8.19 -1.98
CA GLY A 20 -10.43 -8.79 -0.95
C GLY A 20 -8.95 -8.44 -1.06
N PHE A 21 -8.53 -7.84 -2.18
CA PHE A 21 -7.17 -7.32 -2.31
C PHE A 21 -7.11 -5.89 -1.82
N ASP A 22 -6.01 -5.52 -1.17
CA ASP A 22 -5.82 -4.17 -0.67
C ASP A 22 -4.34 -3.81 -0.62
N ILE A 23 -4.06 -2.52 -0.58
CA ILE A 23 -2.71 -1.99 -0.39
C ILE A 23 -2.80 -0.75 0.49
N VAL A 24 -1.93 -0.66 1.47
CA VAL A 24 -1.93 0.43 2.44
C VAL A 24 -0.50 0.90 2.66
N ILE A 25 -0.29 2.21 2.64
CA ILE A 25 0.95 2.81 3.12
C ILE A 25 0.85 2.88 4.65
N ASP A 26 1.59 2.00 5.31
CA ASP A 26 1.45 1.74 6.74
C ASP A 26 2.27 2.72 7.59
N GLY A 27 3.27 3.34 7.00
CA GLY A 27 4.08 4.30 7.70
C GLY A 27 5.31 4.70 6.92
N ALA A 28 6.04 5.65 7.47
CA ALA A 28 7.31 6.09 6.93
C ALA A 28 8.24 6.44 8.07
N ALA A 29 9.50 6.05 7.96
CA ALA A 29 10.52 6.34 8.96
C ALA A 29 11.76 6.91 8.29
N GLU A 30 12.34 7.93 8.90
CA GLU A 30 13.56 8.56 8.42
C GLU A 30 14.75 8.04 9.21
N ASP A 31 15.82 7.70 8.50
CA ASP A 31 17.08 7.29 9.10
C ASP A 31 18.25 7.94 8.37
N SER A 32 19.49 7.56 8.72
CA SER A 32 20.68 8.14 8.11
C SER A 32 20.82 7.84 6.62
N ALA A 33 20.19 6.78 6.14
CA ALA A 33 20.26 6.37 4.73
C ALA A 33 19.14 6.99 3.88
N GLY A 34 18.10 7.56 4.50
CA GLY A 34 16.98 8.16 3.78
C GLY A 34 15.65 7.96 4.48
N ILE A 35 14.60 7.88 3.70
CA ILE A 35 13.25 7.62 4.20
C ILE A 35 12.81 6.25 3.71
N GLU A 36 12.37 5.40 4.64
CA GLU A 36 11.78 4.11 4.33
C GLU A 36 10.26 4.21 4.45
N VAL A 37 9.56 3.87 3.38
CA VAL A 37 8.10 3.86 3.32
C VAL A 37 7.63 2.41 3.43
N ASP A 38 6.84 2.11 4.45
CA ASP A 38 6.29 0.77 4.65
C ASP A 38 4.96 0.63 3.92
N VAL A 39 4.88 -0.39 3.08
CA VAL A 39 3.68 -0.70 2.30
C VAL A 39 3.24 -2.11 2.65
N GLN A 40 1.96 -2.27 2.99
CA GLN A 40 1.38 -3.58 3.25
C GLN A 40 0.38 -3.94 2.15
N ARG A 41 0.59 -5.10 1.54
CA ARG A 41 -0.34 -5.68 0.57
C ARG A 41 -1.13 -6.79 1.24
N SER A 42 -2.41 -6.85 0.95
CA SER A 42 -3.30 -7.88 1.49
C SER A 42 -3.96 -8.62 0.35
N SER A 43 -4.14 -9.93 0.51
CA SER A 43 -4.87 -10.76 -0.45
C SER A 43 -5.78 -11.70 0.30
N PRO A 44 -6.93 -12.12 -0.31
CA PRO A 44 -7.79 -13.12 0.33
C PRO A 44 -7.12 -14.49 0.32
N ALA A 45 -7.36 -15.28 1.36
CA ALA A 45 -6.87 -16.65 1.41
C ALA A 45 -7.51 -17.47 0.28
N ALA A 46 -6.80 -18.51 -0.16
CA ALA A 46 -7.30 -19.39 -1.21
C ALA A 46 -8.62 -20.05 -0.78
N GLY A 47 -9.59 -20.06 -1.70
CA GLY A 47 -10.89 -20.65 -1.44
C GLY A 47 -11.88 -19.76 -0.69
N CYS A 48 -11.50 -18.55 -0.30
CA CYS A 48 -12.42 -17.62 0.33
C CYS A 48 -13.47 -17.12 -0.67
N PRO A 49 -14.74 -17.05 -0.29
CA PRO A 49 -15.74 -16.41 -1.13
C PRO A 49 -15.50 -14.90 -1.16
N VAL A 50 -15.32 -14.36 -2.37
CA VAL A 50 -15.10 -12.93 -2.59
C VAL A 50 -15.96 -12.49 -3.78
N ALA A 51 -16.31 -11.21 -3.80
CA ALA A 51 -17.06 -10.68 -4.93
C ALA A 51 -16.20 -10.74 -6.20
N ALA A 52 -16.77 -11.26 -7.28
CA ALA A 52 -16.09 -11.37 -8.57
C ALA A 52 -16.22 -10.03 -9.32
N SER A 53 -15.40 -9.07 -8.95
CA SER A 53 -15.35 -7.77 -9.64
C SER A 53 -13.92 -7.28 -9.70
N ILE A 54 -13.56 -6.68 -10.83
CA ILE A 54 -12.22 -6.12 -11.00
C ILE A 54 -12.03 -4.96 -10.04
N THR A 55 -10.95 -4.99 -9.28
CA THR A 55 -10.58 -3.94 -8.34
C THR A 55 -9.19 -3.41 -8.66
N GLN A 56 -8.95 -2.17 -8.28
CA GLN A 56 -7.65 -1.52 -8.45
C GLN A 56 -7.25 -0.84 -7.13
N PRO A 57 -6.77 -1.61 -6.15
CA PRO A 57 -6.42 -1.05 -4.87
C PRO A 57 -5.28 -0.04 -4.99
N VAL A 58 -5.42 1.10 -4.34
CA VAL A 58 -4.44 2.17 -4.32
C VAL A 58 -4.51 2.90 -2.99
N ASP A 59 -3.36 3.36 -2.53
CA ASP A 59 -3.27 4.23 -1.36
C ASP A 59 -2.32 5.39 -1.65
N LEU A 60 -2.58 6.51 -1.02
CA LEU A 60 -1.82 7.74 -1.18
C LEU A 60 -1.38 8.26 0.19
N ALA A 61 -0.18 8.80 0.26
CA ALA A 61 0.31 9.44 1.47
C ALA A 61 1.06 10.72 1.12
N LYS A 62 0.90 11.75 1.95
CA LYS A 62 1.68 12.98 1.83
C LYS A 62 2.92 12.87 2.72
N LEU A 63 4.04 13.27 2.16
CA LEU A 63 5.31 13.36 2.89
C LEU A 63 5.93 14.72 2.63
N PRO A 64 6.78 15.22 3.55
CA PRO A 64 7.57 16.41 3.25
C PRO A 64 8.46 16.19 2.05
N VAL A 65 8.61 17.20 1.22
CA VAL A 65 9.55 17.16 0.11
C VAL A 65 10.97 17.01 0.67
N THR A 66 11.73 16.08 0.10
CA THR A 66 13.08 15.81 0.54
C THR A 66 13.97 15.46 -0.64
N ALA A 67 15.26 15.80 -0.52
CA ALA A 67 16.29 15.33 -1.44
C ALA A 67 16.85 13.97 -1.04
N ARG A 68 16.38 13.39 0.07
CA ARG A 68 16.86 12.11 0.57
C ARG A 68 16.30 10.97 -0.26
N THR A 69 17.02 9.86 -0.26
CA THR A 69 16.59 8.66 -0.97
C THR A 69 15.35 8.07 -0.33
N LEU A 70 14.37 7.72 -1.16
CA LEU A 70 13.19 6.97 -0.72
C LEU A 70 13.41 5.49 -0.97
N ARG A 71 13.06 4.67 0.02
CA ARG A 71 13.05 3.23 -0.09
C ARG A 71 11.67 2.72 0.27
N PHE A 72 11.25 1.65 -0.38
CA PHE A 72 9.96 1.05 -0.11
C PHE A 72 10.18 -0.34 0.45
N ARG A 73 9.55 -0.60 1.58
CA ARG A 73 9.53 -1.92 2.20
C ARG A 73 8.14 -2.49 2.05
N GLU A 74 8.02 -3.58 1.31
CA GLU A 74 6.74 -4.24 1.09
C GLU A 74 6.58 -5.43 2.03
N ARG A 75 5.38 -5.54 2.62
CA ARG A 75 4.96 -6.70 3.38
C ARG A 75 3.68 -7.23 2.78
N SER A 76 3.56 -8.55 2.75
CA SER A 76 2.36 -9.21 2.24
C SER A 76 1.65 -9.93 3.37
N ALA A 77 0.34 -9.84 3.38
CA ALA A 77 -0.50 -10.54 4.34
C ALA A 77 -1.62 -11.26 3.60
N VAL A 78 -1.93 -12.48 4.06
CA VAL A 78 -3.08 -13.23 3.57
C VAL A 78 -4.17 -13.10 4.61
N ILE A 79 -5.32 -12.58 4.20
CA ILE A 79 -6.46 -12.38 5.08
C ILE A 79 -7.28 -13.68 5.14
N PRO A 80 -7.43 -14.29 6.31
CA PRO A 80 -8.20 -15.52 6.42
C PRO A 80 -9.67 -15.30 6.13
N CYS A 81 -10.33 -16.35 5.68
CA CYS A 81 -11.78 -16.30 5.47
C CYS A 81 -12.48 -16.05 6.80
N VAL A 82 -13.47 -15.14 6.76
CA VAL A 82 -14.33 -14.92 7.91
C VAL A 82 -15.35 -16.06 7.93
N ALA A 83 -15.40 -16.78 9.04
CA ALA A 83 -16.41 -17.83 9.20
C ALA A 83 -17.81 -17.21 9.21
N PRO A 84 -18.77 -17.81 8.50
CA PRO A 84 -20.16 -17.33 8.49
C PRO A 84 -20.84 -17.48 9.85
#